data_691d6c773d406143bca9dbdeae6b199e
#
_entry.id   691d6c773d406143bca9dbdeae6b199e
#
_cell.length_a   1.000
_cell.length_b   1.000
_cell.length_c   1.000
_cell.angle_alpha   90.00
_cell.angle_beta   90.00
_cell.angle_gamma   90.00
#
_symmetry.space_group_name_H-M   'P 1'
#
loop_
_entity.id
_entity.type
_entity.pdbx_description
1 polymer ?
#
loop_
_entity_poly.entity_id
_entity_poly.type
_entity_poly.pdbx_seq_one_letter_code
_entity_poly.pdbx_strand_id
1 'polypeptide(L)'
;MSETIEHSEPYVGKDLGEDPFICTSKMLGDFYQGLKVDPARYEKPTFWDKPVSPAMMVSQVDVGYDGARFENAFGNLWIRQEWEFHHPIFPDHEYRRTSTILDIYEWRNRSVVKQEVNILDGSELVVRGVHHQSFMLDQASGKVALRDPKKKEGVRKFEIPQGQSIAPLDRSIDLEMCGVFFHGNKSYHTDKKASEELGFEEVVVGGRMTMSLIGQMLEQQFGQGYYEGGTLDIKFTNIVWPDDHVTAKGVTTGVENGKAQIRVWMEKDDGTVVVAGNATASV
;
A
#
# COMPACT_ATOMS: atom_id res chain seq x y z
N MET A 1 5.79 11.53 -36.58
CA MET A 1 5.71 10.06 -36.44
C MET A 1 5.73 9.83 -34.93
N SER A 2 4.60 9.42 -34.34
CA SER A 2 4.61 9.03 -32.93
C SER A 2 5.29 7.68 -32.84
N GLU A 3 6.45 7.62 -32.19
CA GLU A 3 7.02 6.34 -31.77
C GLU A 3 5.98 5.68 -30.87
N THR A 4 5.41 4.58 -31.34
CA THR A 4 4.68 3.65 -30.48
C THR A 4 5.71 3.08 -29.52
N ILE A 5 5.68 3.53 -28.26
CA ILE A 5 6.47 2.90 -27.19
C ILE A 5 5.91 1.47 -27.10
N GLU A 6 6.71 0.51 -27.55
CA GLU A 6 6.37 -0.91 -27.46
C GLU A 6 6.32 -1.27 -25.98
N HIS A 7 5.15 -1.70 -25.48
CA HIS A 7 4.98 -2.08 -24.08
C HIS A 7 5.90 -3.27 -23.76
N SER A 8 6.75 -3.10 -22.75
CA SER A 8 7.72 -4.12 -22.37
C SER A 8 7.15 -5.00 -21.26
N GLU A 9 6.76 -6.23 -21.60
CA GLU A 9 6.23 -7.21 -20.64
C GLU A 9 7.20 -7.49 -19.47
N PRO A 10 6.66 -7.81 -18.27
CA PRO A 10 7.48 -8.17 -17.12
C PRO A 10 8.16 -9.54 -17.30
N TYR A 11 9.39 -9.70 -16.79
CA TYR A 11 10.08 -10.98 -16.66
C TYR A 11 10.94 -10.99 -15.39
N VAL A 12 11.22 -12.17 -14.85
CA VAL A 12 12.03 -12.32 -13.63
C VAL A 12 13.45 -11.83 -13.83
N GLY A 13 13.93 -11.00 -12.93
CA GLY A 13 15.25 -10.35 -13.00
C GLY A 13 15.28 -9.11 -13.86
N LYS A 14 14.14 -8.62 -14.38
CA LYS A 14 14.07 -7.37 -15.14
C LYS A 14 14.43 -6.20 -14.24
N ASP A 15 15.50 -5.50 -14.60
CA ASP A 15 15.84 -4.19 -14.06
C ASP A 15 14.90 -3.15 -14.67
N LEU A 16 14.14 -2.47 -13.85
CA LEU A 16 13.20 -1.43 -14.25
C LEU A 16 13.85 -0.04 -14.26
N GLY A 17 15.15 0.03 -13.94
CA GLY A 17 15.91 1.25 -13.93
C GLY A 17 15.85 2.01 -12.62
N GLU A 18 16.32 3.26 -12.70
CA GLU A 18 16.35 4.18 -11.57
C GLU A 18 15.88 5.58 -11.97
N ASP A 19 15.31 6.29 -11.02
CA ASP A 19 14.89 7.68 -11.19
C ASP A 19 14.92 8.44 -9.84
N PRO A 20 14.85 9.77 -9.85
CA PRO A 20 14.74 10.56 -8.64
C PRO A 20 13.34 10.41 -8.03
N PHE A 21 13.29 10.40 -6.70
CA PHE A 21 12.06 10.50 -5.90
C PHE A 21 12.16 11.67 -4.94
N ILE A 22 11.17 12.55 -5.00
CA ILE A 22 11.03 13.70 -4.09
C ILE A 22 9.61 13.67 -3.53
N CYS A 23 9.48 13.62 -2.20
CA CYS A 23 8.20 13.81 -1.53
C CYS A 23 7.84 15.29 -1.51
N THR A 24 7.10 15.76 -2.54
CA THR A 24 6.79 17.17 -2.71
C THR A 24 5.69 17.63 -1.76
N SER A 25 5.65 18.94 -1.48
CA SER A 25 4.57 19.57 -0.69
C SER A 25 3.18 19.30 -1.29
N LYS A 26 3.06 19.17 -2.64
CA LYS A 26 1.80 18.81 -3.28
C LYS A 26 1.39 17.37 -2.95
N MET A 27 2.31 16.41 -3.04
CA MET A 27 2.02 15.00 -2.70
C MET A 27 1.60 14.87 -1.24
N LEU A 28 2.27 15.59 -0.33
CA LEU A 28 1.90 15.64 1.08
C LEU A 28 0.51 16.24 1.30
N GLY A 29 0.22 17.37 0.65
CA GLY A 29 -1.11 18.00 0.73
C GLY A 29 -2.23 17.06 0.27
N ASP A 30 -2.05 16.39 -0.86
CA ASP A 30 -3.01 15.42 -1.40
C ASP A 30 -3.17 14.20 -0.46
N PHE A 31 -2.09 13.74 0.17
CA PHE A 31 -2.12 12.65 1.16
C PHE A 31 -2.90 13.09 2.42
N TYR A 32 -2.57 14.27 2.97
CA TYR A 32 -3.25 14.77 4.18
C TYR A 32 -4.74 15.01 3.94
N GLN A 33 -5.09 15.66 2.84
CA GLN A 33 -6.47 15.95 2.50
C GLN A 33 -7.23 14.66 2.12
N GLY A 34 -6.64 13.79 1.30
CA GLY A 34 -7.27 12.55 0.82
C GLY A 34 -7.49 11.53 1.93
N LEU A 35 -6.71 11.57 3.02
CA LEU A 35 -6.89 10.69 4.19
C LEU A 35 -7.43 11.42 5.42
N LYS A 36 -7.72 12.73 5.31
CA LYS A 36 -8.17 13.59 6.44
C LYS A 36 -7.20 13.50 7.63
N VAL A 37 -5.89 13.63 7.35
CA VAL A 37 -4.80 13.56 8.33
C VAL A 37 -4.42 14.97 8.77
N ASP A 38 -4.17 15.17 10.07
CA ASP A 38 -3.65 16.43 10.58
C ASP A 38 -2.17 16.59 10.19
N PRO A 39 -1.80 17.57 9.34
CA PRO A 39 -0.43 17.79 8.92
C PRO A 39 0.52 18.21 10.06
N ALA A 40 0.00 18.84 11.13
CA ALA A 40 0.82 19.33 12.23
C ALA A 40 1.68 18.22 12.86
N ARG A 41 1.23 16.98 12.81
CA ARG A 41 1.96 15.80 13.28
C ARG A 41 3.29 15.58 12.56
N TYR A 42 3.34 15.90 11.26
CA TYR A 42 4.48 15.66 10.38
C TYR A 42 5.30 16.92 10.15
N GLU A 43 4.67 18.08 10.21
CA GLU A 43 5.35 19.39 10.13
C GLU A 43 6.16 19.71 11.38
N LYS A 44 5.70 19.23 12.54
CA LYS A 44 6.34 19.45 13.85
C LYS A 44 6.41 18.13 14.64
N PRO A 45 7.13 17.12 14.12
CA PRO A 45 7.23 15.83 14.78
C PRO A 45 7.97 15.97 16.13
N THR A 46 7.62 15.11 17.08
CA THR A 46 8.24 15.14 18.43
C THR A 46 9.63 14.51 18.46
N PHE A 47 10.01 13.72 17.44
CA PHE A 47 11.22 12.92 17.42
C PHE A 47 12.33 13.51 16.54
N TRP A 48 12.00 14.48 15.66
CA TRP A 48 12.94 15.15 14.78
C TRP A 48 12.79 16.66 14.89
N ASP A 49 13.87 17.37 14.69
CA ASP A 49 13.93 18.85 14.68
C ASP A 49 13.49 19.47 13.35
N LYS A 50 13.11 18.64 12.38
CA LYS A 50 12.64 19.04 11.05
C LYS A 50 11.39 18.26 10.63
N PRO A 51 10.59 18.77 9.68
CA PRO A 51 9.44 18.05 9.14
C PRO A 51 9.81 16.67 8.59
N VAL A 52 8.88 15.71 8.71
CA VAL A 52 9.02 14.34 8.21
C VAL A 52 7.79 13.99 7.36
N SER A 53 7.96 13.18 6.34
CA SER A 53 6.82 12.65 5.58
C SER A 53 6.16 11.49 6.34
N PRO A 54 4.83 11.29 6.22
CA PRO A 54 4.21 10.05 6.66
C PRO A 54 4.96 8.83 6.11
N ALA A 55 5.20 7.79 6.92
CA ALA A 55 5.94 6.60 6.48
C ALA A 55 5.32 5.98 5.22
N MET A 56 3.99 5.99 5.12
CA MET A 56 3.28 5.44 3.96
C MET A 56 3.32 6.32 2.69
N MET A 57 4.00 7.47 2.69
CA MET A 57 4.31 8.19 1.44
C MET A 57 5.15 7.33 0.49
N VAL A 58 5.88 6.36 1.00
CA VAL A 58 6.57 5.34 0.20
C VAL A 58 5.64 4.56 -0.73
N SER A 59 4.35 4.47 -0.43
CA SER A 59 3.38 3.81 -1.31
C SER A 59 3.17 4.54 -2.65
N GLN A 60 3.69 5.75 -2.79
CA GLN A 60 3.67 6.49 -4.05
C GLN A 60 4.81 6.08 -5.02
N VAL A 61 5.81 5.30 -4.54
CA VAL A 61 7.02 5.00 -5.32
C VAL A 61 6.94 3.74 -6.17
N ASP A 62 6.03 2.81 -5.86
CA ASP A 62 5.92 1.52 -6.55
C ASP A 62 5.10 1.55 -7.85
N VAL A 63 4.70 2.74 -8.27
CA VAL A 63 3.94 2.96 -9.51
C VAL A 63 4.76 3.70 -10.54
N GLY A 64 4.48 3.40 -11.80
CA GLY A 64 4.96 4.17 -12.93
C GLY A 64 6.23 3.64 -13.58
N TYR A 65 6.76 2.48 -13.16
CA TYR A 65 7.80 1.81 -13.92
C TYR A 65 7.21 1.13 -15.16
N ASP A 66 7.73 1.49 -16.33
CA ASP A 66 7.37 0.78 -17.56
C ASP A 66 7.86 -0.67 -17.50
N GLY A 67 7.00 -1.59 -17.93
CA GLY A 67 7.31 -3.02 -17.90
C GLY A 67 7.24 -3.71 -16.52
N ALA A 68 6.73 -3.02 -15.49
CA ALA A 68 6.40 -3.63 -14.21
C ALA A 68 5.06 -4.40 -14.24
N ARG A 69 4.28 -4.25 -15.30
CA ARG A 69 2.92 -4.81 -15.42
C ARG A 69 2.74 -5.49 -16.78
N PHE A 70 1.84 -6.46 -16.82
CA PHE A 70 1.37 -7.02 -18.09
C PHE A 70 0.52 -6.00 -18.85
N GLU A 71 0.56 -6.03 -20.18
CA GLU A 71 -0.31 -5.23 -21.05
C GLU A 71 -1.78 -5.53 -20.74
N ASN A 72 -2.12 -6.82 -20.58
CA ASN A 72 -3.43 -7.22 -20.09
C ASN A 72 -3.56 -6.92 -18.59
N ALA A 73 -4.10 -5.74 -18.26
CA ALA A 73 -4.34 -5.31 -16.90
C ALA A 73 -5.70 -5.76 -16.31
N PHE A 74 -6.44 -6.65 -16.98
CA PHE A 74 -7.75 -7.08 -16.53
C PHE A 74 -7.68 -7.73 -15.14
N GLY A 75 -8.61 -7.36 -14.27
CA GLY A 75 -8.67 -7.85 -12.90
C GLY A 75 -7.49 -7.43 -12.02
N ASN A 76 -6.72 -6.41 -12.43
CA ASN A 76 -5.56 -5.92 -11.69
C ASN A 76 -5.88 -5.64 -10.22
N LEU A 77 -5.21 -6.34 -9.30
CA LEU A 77 -5.37 -6.17 -7.85
C LEU A 77 -4.01 -6.26 -7.13
N TRP A 78 -3.80 -5.36 -6.24
CA TRP A 78 -2.73 -5.44 -5.25
C TRP A 78 -3.09 -6.48 -4.19
N ILE A 79 -2.29 -7.53 -4.03
CA ILE A 79 -2.61 -8.66 -3.14
C ILE A 79 -1.75 -8.73 -1.89
N ARG A 80 -0.52 -8.19 -1.93
CA ARG A 80 0.40 -8.15 -0.79
C ARG A 80 1.39 -7.01 -0.94
N GLN A 81 1.81 -6.44 0.18
CA GLN A 81 2.89 -5.47 0.28
C GLN A 81 3.75 -5.76 1.49
N GLU A 82 5.06 -5.67 1.30
CA GLU A 82 6.08 -5.74 2.33
C GLU A 82 6.86 -4.41 2.34
N TRP A 83 7.11 -3.85 3.53
CA TRP A 83 7.93 -2.65 3.74
C TRP A 83 8.96 -2.90 4.84
N GLU A 84 10.16 -2.36 4.63
CA GLU A 84 11.24 -2.27 5.61
C GLU A 84 11.67 -0.80 5.69
N PHE A 85 11.55 -0.19 6.86
CA PHE A 85 11.90 1.21 7.12
C PHE A 85 13.22 1.28 7.85
N HIS A 86 14.18 2.01 7.32
CA HIS A 86 15.50 2.22 7.92
C HIS A 86 15.66 3.66 8.38
N HIS A 87 15.13 4.61 7.61
CA HIS A 87 15.17 6.04 7.90
C HIS A 87 13.88 6.73 7.44
N PRO A 88 13.50 7.87 8.06
CA PRO A 88 12.37 8.66 7.59
C PRO A 88 12.66 9.31 6.24
N ILE A 89 11.61 9.51 5.45
CA ILE A 89 11.65 10.33 4.24
C ILE A 89 11.34 11.76 4.63
N PHE A 90 12.22 12.70 4.26
CA PHE A 90 12.03 14.13 4.50
C PHE A 90 11.40 14.80 3.28
N PRO A 91 10.49 15.78 3.49
CA PRO A 91 9.93 16.59 2.41
C PRO A 91 11.01 17.32 1.61
N ASP A 92 10.77 17.44 0.30
CA ASP A 92 11.59 18.21 -0.65
C ASP A 92 13.08 17.77 -0.72
N HIS A 93 13.43 16.63 -0.11
CA HIS A 93 14.73 15.99 -0.27
C HIS A 93 14.70 15.01 -1.44
N GLU A 94 15.74 15.03 -2.26
CA GLU A 94 15.87 14.12 -3.40
C GLU A 94 16.51 12.81 -2.98
N TYR A 95 15.80 11.71 -3.23
CA TYR A 95 16.24 10.34 -3.08
C TYR A 95 16.40 9.70 -4.46
N ARG A 96 17.15 8.63 -4.54
CA ARG A 96 17.21 7.76 -5.71
C ARG A 96 16.29 6.56 -5.49
N ARG A 97 15.44 6.29 -6.46
CA ARG A 97 14.54 5.14 -6.47
C ARG A 97 15.03 4.13 -7.50
N THR A 98 15.13 2.84 -7.12
CA THR A 98 15.45 1.73 -8.03
C THR A 98 14.39 0.67 -7.97
N SER A 99 14.21 -0.12 -9.04
CA SER A 99 13.23 -1.18 -9.06
C SER A 99 13.65 -2.38 -9.89
N THR A 100 13.27 -3.57 -9.43
CA THR A 100 13.57 -4.86 -10.09
C THR A 100 12.41 -5.83 -9.92
N ILE A 101 12.12 -6.65 -10.94
CA ILE A 101 11.15 -7.75 -10.82
C ILE A 101 11.86 -8.95 -10.20
N LEU A 102 11.45 -9.32 -9.00
CA LEU A 102 12.03 -10.44 -8.24
C LEU A 102 11.49 -11.79 -8.69
N ASP A 103 10.19 -11.86 -9.03
CA ASP A 103 9.51 -13.11 -9.32
C ASP A 103 8.22 -12.88 -10.10
N ILE A 104 7.79 -13.89 -10.85
CA ILE A 104 6.46 -13.97 -11.44
C ILE A 104 5.93 -15.36 -11.13
N TYR A 105 4.79 -15.42 -10.43
CA TYR A 105 4.24 -16.68 -9.96
C TYR A 105 2.72 -16.76 -10.13
N GLU A 106 2.22 -17.99 -10.23
CA GLU A 106 0.80 -18.24 -10.28
C GLU A 106 0.21 -18.34 -8.87
N TRP A 107 -0.91 -17.67 -8.65
CA TRP A 107 -1.68 -17.78 -7.43
C TRP A 107 -3.17 -17.91 -7.76
N ARG A 108 -3.72 -19.10 -7.59
CA ARG A 108 -5.05 -19.46 -8.06
C ARG A 108 -5.16 -19.26 -9.59
N ASN A 109 -6.11 -18.44 -10.07
CA ASN A 109 -6.29 -18.10 -11.48
C ASN A 109 -5.67 -16.74 -11.83
N ARG A 110 -4.57 -16.34 -11.17
CA ARG A 110 -3.92 -15.04 -11.35
C ARG A 110 -2.44 -15.21 -11.53
N SER A 111 -1.88 -14.47 -12.43
CA SER A 111 -0.43 -14.26 -12.53
C SER A 111 -0.04 -13.07 -11.66
N VAL A 112 0.98 -13.24 -10.85
CA VAL A 112 1.44 -12.24 -9.88
C VAL A 112 2.84 -11.79 -10.23
N VAL A 113 3.04 -10.49 -10.39
CA VAL A 113 4.37 -9.88 -10.51
C VAL A 113 4.80 -9.42 -9.11
N LYS A 114 5.96 -9.93 -8.66
CA LYS A 114 6.62 -9.52 -7.43
C LYS A 114 7.74 -8.53 -7.77
N GLN A 115 7.53 -7.26 -7.44
CA GLN A 115 8.42 -6.16 -7.73
C GLN A 115 9.07 -5.65 -6.45
N GLU A 116 10.39 -5.45 -6.45
CA GLU A 116 11.11 -4.74 -5.40
C GLU A 116 11.30 -3.28 -5.81
N VAL A 117 11.16 -2.38 -4.84
CA VAL A 117 11.49 -0.96 -4.98
C VAL A 117 12.33 -0.55 -3.78
N ASN A 118 13.47 0.09 -4.04
CA ASN A 118 14.34 0.64 -3.01
C ASN A 118 14.41 2.16 -3.13
N ILE A 119 14.36 2.85 -2.00
CA ILE A 119 14.62 4.28 -1.88
C ILE A 119 15.97 4.44 -1.17
N LEU A 120 16.88 5.17 -1.79
CA LEU A 120 18.24 5.37 -1.31
C LEU A 120 18.56 6.85 -1.15
N ASP A 121 19.29 7.20 -0.08
CA ASP A 121 19.97 8.49 0.10
C ASP A 121 21.47 8.28 -0.14
N GLY A 122 21.96 8.73 -1.27
CA GLY A 122 23.27 8.32 -1.75
C GLY A 122 23.39 6.81 -1.93
N SER A 123 24.18 6.14 -1.09
CA SER A 123 24.30 4.66 -1.06
C SER A 123 23.53 4.00 0.09
N GLU A 124 22.90 4.78 0.97
CA GLU A 124 22.20 4.29 2.13
C GLU A 124 20.77 3.90 1.79
N LEU A 125 20.35 2.71 2.20
CA LEU A 125 18.98 2.24 2.02
C LEU A 125 18.07 2.92 3.05
N VAL A 126 17.12 3.70 2.57
CA VAL A 126 16.13 4.42 3.38
C VAL A 126 14.88 3.56 3.60
N VAL A 127 14.34 3.01 2.51
CA VAL A 127 13.17 2.13 2.55
C VAL A 127 13.30 1.07 1.46
N ARG A 128 12.92 -0.16 1.80
CA ARG A 128 12.73 -1.26 0.85
C ARG A 128 11.27 -1.66 0.82
N GLY A 129 10.70 -1.77 -0.36
CA GLY A 129 9.35 -2.26 -0.59
C GLY A 129 9.31 -3.46 -1.50
N VAL A 130 8.39 -4.41 -1.25
CA VAL A 130 8.11 -5.52 -2.16
C VAL A 130 6.62 -5.56 -2.44
N HIS A 131 6.27 -5.30 -3.69
CA HIS A 131 4.92 -5.18 -4.19
C HIS A 131 4.49 -6.45 -4.94
N HIS A 132 3.31 -6.96 -4.65
CA HIS A 132 2.75 -8.12 -5.33
C HIS A 132 1.46 -7.74 -6.04
N GLN A 133 1.57 -7.51 -7.34
CA GLN A 133 0.47 -7.12 -8.22
C GLN A 133 -0.05 -8.32 -8.99
N SER A 134 -1.36 -8.56 -8.98
CA SER A 134 -1.96 -9.73 -9.63
C SER A 134 -2.83 -9.36 -10.81
N PHE A 135 -2.85 -10.21 -11.85
CA PHE A 135 -3.54 -10.03 -13.12
C PHE A 135 -4.30 -11.30 -13.51
N MET A 136 -5.37 -11.16 -14.28
CA MET A 136 -6.13 -12.29 -14.83
C MET A 136 -5.83 -12.42 -16.33
N LEU A 137 -4.65 -12.95 -16.67
CA LEU A 137 -4.15 -12.97 -18.05
C LEU A 137 -5.03 -13.80 -19.01
N ASP A 138 -5.70 -14.83 -18.51
CA ASP A 138 -6.62 -15.67 -19.30
C ASP A 138 -7.97 -15.00 -19.58
N GLN A 139 -8.21 -13.81 -19.04
CA GLN A 139 -9.44 -13.07 -19.16
C GLN A 139 -9.15 -11.62 -19.56
N ALA A 140 -9.72 -11.17 -20.67
CA ALA A 140 -9.52 -9.81 -21.18
C ALA A 140 -10.76 -8.92 -21.04
N SER A 141 -11.90 -9.49 -20.64
CA SER A 141 -13.16 -8.75 -20.52
C SER A 141 -14.15 -9.46 -19.61
N GLY A 142 -15.25 -8.77 -19.29
CA GLY A 142 -16.32 -9.29 -18.45
C GLY A 142 -16.18 -8.82 -16.99
N LYS A 143 -16.64 -9.62 -16.04
CA LYS A 143 -16.61 -9.28 -14.62
C LYS A 143 -15.60 -10.13 -13.86
N VAL A 144 -14.85 -9.50 -12.98
CA VAL A 144 -13.99 -10.20 -12.03
C VAL A 144 -14.87 -10.91 -10.99
N ALA A 145 -14.76 -12.22 -10.91
CA ALA A 145 -15.42 -13.00 -9.87
C ALA A 145 -14.74 -12.73 -8.52
N LEU A 146 -15.36 -11.87 -7.73
CA LEU A 146 -14.93 -11.61 -6.36
C LEU A 146 -15.49 -12.67 -5.42
N ARG A 147 -14.69 -13.05 -4.43
CA ARG A 147 -15.16 -13.95 -3.38
C ARG A 147 -16.14 -13.19 -2.49
N ASP A 148 -17.33 -13.77 -2.27
CA ASP A 148 -18.27 -13.27 -1.27
C ASP A 148 -17.69 -13.50 0.15
N PRO A 149 -17.33 -12.44 0.90
CA PRO A 149 -16.73 -12.57 2.22
C PRO A 149 -17.69 -13.22 3.25
N LYS A 150 -18.99 -13.24 2.96
CA LYS A 150 -20.02 -13.85 3.80
C LYS A 150 -20.17 -15.36 3.57
N LYS A 151 -19.75 -15.86 2.42
CA LYS A 151 -19.71 -17.30 2.12
C LYS A 151 -18.45 -17.92 2.75
N LYS A 152 -18.59 -18.36 4.00
CA LYS A 152 -17.46 -18.79 4.86
C LYS A 152 -17.00 -20.24 4.66
N GLU A 153 -17.44 -20.97 3.63
CA GLU A 153 -16.97 -22.32 3.37
C GLU A 153 -15.49 -22.32 2.98
N GLY A 154 -14.67 -23.04 3.76
CA GLY A 154 -13.23 -23.17 3.54
C GLY A 154 -12.38 -21.93 3.82
N VAL A 155 -12.93 -20.88 4.46
CA VAL A 155 -12.17 -19.71 4.88
C VAL A 155 -11.57 -19.94 6.27
N ARG A 156 -10.24 -19.82 6.37
CA ARG A 156 -9.59 -19.71 7.68
C ARG A 156 -10.12 -18.44 8.38
N LYS A 157 -10.70 -18.59 9.56
CA LYS A 157 -11.11 -17.43 10.36
C LYS A 157 -9.87 -16.59 10.68
N PHE A 158 -10.02 -15.27 10.62
CA PHE A 158 -9.01 -14.38 11.16
C PHE A 158 -9.05 -14.48 12.68
N GLU A 159 -7.93 -14.88 13.28
CA GLU A 159 -7.79 -15.00 14.73
C GLU A 159 -7.03 -13.79 15.24
N ILE A 160 -7.62 -13.08 16.21
CA ILE A 160 -6.98 -11.97 16.90
C ILE A 160 -6.11 -12.59 18.00
N PRO A 161 -4.77 -12.40 17.98
CA PRO A 161 -3.92 -12.92 19.03
C PRO A 161 -4.14 -12.18 20.35
N GLN A 162 -3.73 -12.81 21.44
CA GLN A 162 -3.63 -12.13 22.73
C GLN A 162 -2.43 -11.17 22.74
N GLY A 163 -2.58 -10.04 23.43
CA GLY A 163 -1.54 -9.03 23.56
C GLY A 163 -2.09 -7.66 23.95
N GLN A 164 -1.24 -6.66 23.89
CA GLN A 164 -1.60 -5.27 24.16
C GLN A 164 -2.23 -4.64 22.91
N SER A 165 -3.48 -4.20 23.02
CA SER A 165 -4.17 -3.52 21.93
C SER A 165 -3.52 -2.16 21.62
N ILE A 166 -3.39 -1.86 20.33
CA ILE A 166 -3.02 -0.54 19.83
C ILE A 166 -4.31 0.28 19.64
N ALA A 167 -4.25 1.59 19.90
CA ALA A 167 -5.37 2.47 19.68
C ALA A 167 -5.83 2.38 18.20
N PRO A 168 -7.09 2.03 17.92
CA PRO A 168 -7.56 1.84 16.56
C PRO A 168 -7.67 3.18 15.82
N LEU A 169 -7.63 3.12 14.49
CA LEU A 169 -7.84 4.25 13.62
C LEU A 169 -8.93 3.92 12.60
N ASP A 170 -10.00 4.69 12.60
CA ASP A 170 -11.14 4.48 11.70
C ASP A 170 -11.27 5.57 10.64
N ARG A 171 -11.91 5.22 9.53
CA ARG A 171 -12.19 6.13 8.43
C ARG A 171 -13.35 5.64 7.56
N SER A 172 -14.29 6.54 7.23
CA SER A 172 -15.14 6.36 6.06
C SER A 172 -14.42 6.94 4.85
N ILE A 173 -14.25 6.14 3.81
CA ILE A 173 -13.49 6.52 2.60
C ILE A 173 -14.50 6.78 1.48
N ASP A 174 -14.71 8.04 1.13
CA ASP A 174 -15.58 8.45 0.04
C ASP A 174 -14.81 8.61 -1.29
N LEU A 175 -15.55 8.81 -2.39
CA LEU A 175 -14.98 8.95 -3.72
C LEU A 175 -14.18 10.26 -3.88
N GLU A 176 -14.55 11.32 -3.17
CA GLU A 176 -13.82 12.59 -3.17
C GLU A 176 -12.43 12.40 -2.55
N MET A 177 -12.34 11.70 -1.42
CA MET A 177 -11.07 11.34 -0.80
C MET A 177 -10.18 10.53 -1.76
N CYS A 178 -10.76 9.56 -2.48
CA CYS A 178 -10.02 8.82 -3.51
C CYS A 178 -9.49 9.77 -4.59
N GLY A 179 -10.32 10.67 -5.11
CA GLY A 179 -9.93 11.65 -6.12
C GLY A 179 -8.74 12.48 -5.69
N VAL A 180 -8.78 13.05 -4.49
CA VAL A 180 -7.69 13.86 -3.94
C VAL A 180 -6.43 13.03 -3.70
N PHE A 181 -6.55 11.88 -3.03
CA PHE A 181 -5.41 11.01 -2.71
C PHE A 181 -4.64 10.54 -3.95
N PHE A 182 -5.33 10.30 -5.06
CA PHE A 182 -4.76 9.92 -6.34
C PHE A 182 -4.47 11.13 -7.26
N HIS A 183 -4.30 12.34 -6.69
CA HIS A 183 -3.87 13.56 -7.40
C HIS A 183 -4.82 14.02 -8.52
N GLY A 184 -6.10 13.67 -8.46
CA GLY A 184 -7.08 13.92 -9.52
C GLY A 184 -6.91 13.03 -10.77
N ASN A 185 -6.02 12.03 -10.73
CA ASN A 185 -5.80 11.13 -11.85
C ASN A 185 -7.00 10.22 -12.07
N LYS A 186 -7.42 10.10 -13.32
CA LYS A 186 -8.47 9.16 -13.72
C LYS A 186 -7.92 7.74 -13.72
N SER A 187 -8.50 6.88 -12.88
CA SER A 187 -8.12 5.47 -12.75
C SER A 187 -9.30 4.66 -12.18
N TYR A 188 -9.16 3.34 -12.08
CA TYR A 188 -10.15 2.48 -11.43
C TYR A 188 -10.34 2.74 -9.91
N HIS A 189 -9.52 3.64 -9.34
CA HIS A 189 -9.67 4.15 -7.99
C HIS A 189 -10.47 5.45 -7.88
N THR A 190 -10.80 6.08 -9.02
CA THR A 190 -11.39 7.42 -9.05
C THR A 190 -12.53 7.57 -10.08
N ASP A 191 -12.65 6.62 -11.00
CA ASP A 191 -13.61 6.67 -12.10
C ASP A 191 -14.25 5.29 -12.32
N LYS A 192 -15.57 5.27 -12.31
CA LYS A 192 -16.35 4.02 -12.43
C LYS A 192 -16.13 3.32 -13.78
N LYS A 193 -16.08 4.08 -14.87
CA LYS A 193 -15.88 3.49 -16.20
C LYS A 193 -14.49 2.83 -16.31
N ALA A 194 -13.47 3.47 -15.79
CA ALA A 194 -12.13 2.89 -15.73
C ALA A 194 -12.09 1.62 -14.86
N SER A 195 -12.91 1.56 -13.80
CA SER A 195 -13.05 0.37 -12.96
C SER A 195 -13.79 -0.76 -13.68
N GLU A 196 -14.86 -0.45 -14.39
CA GLU A 196 -15.64 -1.41 -15.22
C GLU A 196 -14.79 -2.01 -16.34
N GLU A 197 -13.90 -1.24 -16.97
CA GLU A 197 -12.95 -1.70 -17.99
C GLU A 197 -11.97 -2.77 -17.44
N LEU A 198 -11.68 -2.73 -16.15
CA LEU A 198 -10.88 -3.74 -15.46
C LEU A 198 -11.72 -4.89 -14.84
N GLY A 199 -13.03 -4.89 -15.08
CA GLY A 199 -13.96 -5.95 -14.65
C GLY A 199 -14.56 -5.79 -13.27
N PHE A 200 -14.45 -4.63 -12.63
CA PHE A 200 -15.06 -4.35 -11.32
C PHE A 200 -16.42 -3.69 -11.46
N GLU A 201 -17.32 -3.89 -10.49
CA GLU A 201 -18.69 -3.35 -10.53
C GLU A 201 -18.76 -1.88 -10.10
N GLU A 202 -17.80 -1.44 -9.29
CA GLU A 202 -17.72 -0.10 -8.73
C GLU A 202 -16.26 0.33 -8.61
N VAL A 203 -16.02 1.60 -8.32
CA VAL A 203 -14.69 2.14 -8.00
C VAL A 203 -14.08 1.34 -6.85
N VAL A 204 -12.84 0.91 -7.02
CA VAL A 204 -12.09 0.18 -5.98
C VAL A 204 -11.28 1.18 -5.16
N VAL A 205 -11.55 1.30 -3.86
CA VAL A 205 -10.69 2.11 -2.96
C VAL A 205 -9.27 1.56 -3.03
N GLY A 206 -8.30 2.43 -3.30
CA GLY A 206 -6.93 2.01 -3.51
C GLY A 206 -6.29 1.40 -2.27
N GLY A 207 -5.58 0.30 -2.46
CA GLY A 207 -4.84 -0.38 -1.38
C GLY A 207 -3.85 0.54 -0.65
N ARG A 208 -3.34 1.59 -1.31
CA ARG A 208 -2.51 2.62 -0.68
C ARG A 208 -3.24 3.36 0.43
N MET A 209 -4.51 3.68 0.25
CA MET A 209 -5.30 4.40 1.27
C MET A 209 -5.48 3.53 2.50
N THR A 210 -5.91 2.26 2.33
CA THR A 210 -6.12 1.35 3.46
C THR A 210 -4.82 1.01 4.18
N MET A 211 -3.73 0.77 3.44
CA MET A 211 -2.40 0.55 4.01
C MET A 211 -1.90 1.78 4.77
N SER A 212 -2.15 3.00 4.25
CA SER A 212 -1.74 4.24 4.90
C SER A 212 -2.42 4.45 6.26
N LEU A 213 -3.67 4.00 6.44
CA LEU A 213 -4.33 4.05 7.75
C LEU A 213 -3.67 3.09 8.76
N ILE A 214 -3.25 1.89 8.33
CA ILE A 214 -2.48 0.99 9.18
C ILE A 214 -1.13 1.61 9.54
N GLY A 215 -0.41 2.16 8.56
CA GLY A 215 0.86 2.85 8.81
C GLY A 215 0.70 4.02 9.79
N GLN A 216 -0.33 4.85 9.60
CA GLN A 216 -0.63 5.96 10.50
C GLN A 216 -0.91 5.50 11.94
N MET A 217 -1.63 4.39 12.12
CA MET A 217 -1.84 3.78 13.44
C MET A 217 -0.51 3.35 14.08
N LEU A 218 0.39 2.75 13.31
CA LEU A 218 1.71 2.31 13.78
C LEU A 218 2.63 3.49 14.11
N GLU A 219 2.64 4.52 13.27
CA GLU A 219 3.36 5.79 13.52
C GLU A 219 2.89 6.46 14.81
N GLN A 220 1.58 6.45 15.08
CA GLN A 220 1.01 7.01 16.30
C GLN A 220 1.45 6.27 17.55
N GLN A 221 1.56 4.94 17.45
CA GLN A 221 1.91 4.09 18.58
C GLN A 221 3.41 4.06 18.87
N PHE A 222 4.25 4.00 17.82
CA PHE A 222 5.67 3.70 17.96
C PHE A 222 6.60 4.86 17.56
N GLY A 223 6.06 5.93 16.94
CA GLY A 223 6.83 7.11 16.57
C GLY A 223 8.09 6.76 15.79
N GLN A 224 9.24 7.27 16.26
CA GLN A 224 10.54 7.05 15.63
C GLN A 224 10.86 5.56 15.41
N GLY A 225 10.48 4.70 16.33
CA GLY A 225 10.77 3.26 16.22
C GLY A 225 10.10 2.56 15.04
N TYR A 226 9.00 3.12 14.50
CA TYR A 226 8.41 2.61 13.26
C TYR A 226 9.16 3.09 12.02
N TYR A 227 9.63 4.34 12.00
CA TYR A 227 10.42 4.88 10.89
C TYR A 227 11.84 4.32 10.80
N GLU A 228 12.45 3.97 11.96
CA GLU A 228 13.83 3.53 12.07
C GLU A 228 13.91 2.07 12.57
N GLY A 229 13.59 1.14 11.68
CA GLY A 229 13.61 -0.30 11.95
C GLY A 229 12.26 -0.98 11.98
N GLY A 230 11.19 -0.27 11.63
CA GLY A 230 9.86 -0.85 11.44
C GLY A 230 9.75 -1.71 10.20
N THR A 231 8.82 -2.65 10.23
CA THR A 231 8.41 -3.42 9.04
C THR A 231 6.89 -3.49 8.96
N LEU A 232 6.39 -3.73 7.75
CA LEU A 232 4.98 -4.01 7.51
C LEU A 232 4.85 -5.06 6.41
N ASP A 233 4.23 -6.20 6.70
CA ASP A 233 3.89 -7.25 5.73
C ASP A 233 2.39 -7.51 5.80
N ILE A 234 1.65 -7.05 4.79
CA ILE A 234 0.20 -7.12 4.74
C ILE A 234 -0.30 -7.78 3.46
N LYS A 235 -1.47 -8.43 3.57
CA LYS A 235 -2.25 -8.96 2.46
C LYS A 235 -3.58 -8.22 2.38
N PHE A 236 -3.97 -7.85 1.16
CA PHE A 236 -5.29 -7.32 0.86
C PHE A 236 -6.23 -8.51 0.64
N THR A 237 -7.22 -8.67 1.51
CA THR A 237 -8.05 -9.89 1.56
C THR A 237 -9.43 -9.71 0.96
N ASN A 238 -9.96 -8.49 1.02
CA ASN A 238 -11.25 -8.11 0.43
C ASN A 238 -11.19 -6.66 -0.07
N ILE A 239 -12.03 -6.34 -1.05
CA ILE A 239 -12.12 -4.99 -1.61
C ILE A 239 -12.83 -4.06 -0.62
N VAL A 240 -12.36 -2.82 -0.55
CA VAL A 240 -13.04 -1.68 0.06
C VAL A 240 -13.70 -0.89 -1.06
N TRP A 241 -14.97 -0.57 -0.90
CA TRP A 241 -15.75 0.25 -1.81
C TRP A 241 -15.84 1.69 -1.28
N PRO A 242 -16.11 2.69 -2.13
CA PRO A 242 -16.45 4.03 -1.64
C PRO A 242 -17.60 3.96 -0.63
N ASP A 243 -17.52 4.83 0.39
CA ASP A 243 -18.42 4.94 1.53
C ASP A 243 -18.36 3.79 2.55
N ASP A 244 -17.52 2.77 2.33
CA ASP A 244 -17.21 1.83 3.39
C ASP A 244 -16.55 2.54 4.57
N HIS A 245 -17.01 2.22 5.79
CA HIS A 245 -16.32 2.55 7.01
C HIS A 245 -15.35 1.42 7.37
N VAL A 246 -14.08 1.75 7.59
CA VAL A 246 -13.02 0.79 7.91
C VAL A 246 -12.28 1.19 9.18
N THR A 247 -11.88 0.21 9.97
CA THR A 247 -11.09 0.39 11.19
C THR A 247 -9.78 -0.37 11.10
N ALA A 248 -8.65 0.33 11.14
CA ALA A 248 -7.33 -0.24 11.33
C ALA A 248 -7.14 -0.61 12.81
N LYS A 249 -6.70 -1.82 13.07
CA LYS A 249 -6.51 -2.40 14.41
C LYS A 249 -5.16 -3.10 14.51
N GLY A 250 -4.61 -3.13 15.72
CA GLY A 250 -3.35 -3.81 15.98
C GLY A 250 -3.26 -4.34 17.42
N VAL A 251 -2.46 -5.38 17.58
CA VAL A 251 -2.12 -5.98 18.88
C VAL A 251 -0.62 -6.24 18.90
N THR A 252 0.07 -5.69 19.92
CA THR A 252 1.46 -6.07 20.23
C THR A 252 1.45 -7.40 20.98
N THR A 253 2.04 -8.43 20.37
CA THR A 253 2.05 -9.81 20.90
C THR A 253 3.26 -10.10 21.77
N GLY A 254 4.30 -9.28 21.70
CA GLY A 254 5.54 -9.42 22.46
C GLY A 254 6.62 -8.49 21.96
N VAL A 255 7.81 -8.62 22.54
CA VAL A 255 9.03 -7.91 22.11
C VAL A 255 10.13 -8.95 21.88
N GLU A 256 10.76 -8.92 20.71
CA GLU A 256 11.88 -9.79 20.34
C GLU A 256 13.01 -8.94 19.76
N ASN A 257 14.22 -9.11 20.29
CA ASN A 257 15.43 -8.40 19.81
C ASN A 257 15.25 -6.86 19.75
N GLY A 258 14.57 -6.26 20.75
CA GLY A 258 14.31 -4.82 20.80
C GLY A 258 13.25 -4.33 19.81
N LYS A 259 12.48 -5.25 19.22
CA LYS A 259 11.36 -4.91 18.33
C LYS A 259 10.04 -5.47 18.84
N ALA A 260 9.03 -4.63 18.93
CA ALA A 260 7.67 -5.04 19.16
C ALA A 260 7.20 -5.92 18.00
N GLN A 261 6.59 -7.06 18.30
CA GLN A 261 5.93 -7.94 17.33
C GLN A 261 4.44 -7.60 17.28
N ILE A 262 3.94 -7.26 16.11
CA ILE A 262 2.61 -6.67 15.99
C ILE A 262 1.79 -7.45 14.97
N ARG A 263 0.57 -7.84 15.37
CA ARG A 263 -0.46 -8.30 14.45
C ARG A 263 -1.33 -7.10 14.06
N VAL A 264 -1.49 -6.86 12.76
CA VAL A 264 -2.31 -5.76 12.23
C VAL A 264 -3.42 -6.30 11.34
N TRP A 265 -4.57 -5.61 11.35
CA TRP A 265 -5.64 -5.86 10.40
C TRP A 265 -6.51 -4.62 10.22
N MET A 266 -7.32 -4.64 9.18
CA MET A 266 -8.37 -3.66 8.97
C MET A 266 -9.67 -4.38 8.67
N GLU A 267 -10.76 -3.93 9.24
CA GLU A 267 -12.08 -4.52 9.03
C GLU A 267 -13.14 -3.44 8.78
N LYS A 268 -14.21 -3.85 8.08
CA LYS A 268 -15.43 -3.08 7.89
C LYS A 268 -16.34 -3.23 9.10
N ASP A 269 -17.40 -2.40 9.20
CA ASP A 269 -18.40 -2.47 10.29
C ASP A 269 -19.09 -3.84 10.42
N ASP A 270 -19.22 -4.57 9.33
CA ASP A 270 -19.79 -5.93 9.33
C ASP A 270 -18.79 -7.02 9.77
N GLY A 271 -17.58 -6.65 10.18
CA GLY A 271 -16.51 -7.56 10.58
C GLY A 271 -15.75 -8.20 9.42
N THR A 272 -15.99 -7.78 8.18
CA THR A 272 -15.22 -8.24 7.02
C THR A 272 -13.78 -7.71 7.10
N VAL A 273 -12.81 -8.60 7.26
CA VAL A 273 -11.39 -8.22 7.23
C VAL A 273 -10.96 -7.92 5.80
N VAL A 274 -10.48 -6.71 5.56
CA VAL A 274 -10.04 -6.22 4.24
C VAL A 274 -8.53 -6.19 4.08
N VAL A 275 -7.79 -6.02 5.16
CA VAL A 275 -6.33 -6.14 5.22
C VAL A 275 -5.94 -6.95 6.44
N ALA A 276 -4.92 -7.80 6.33
CA ALA A 276 -4.36 -8.53 7.47
C ALA A 276 -2.85 -8.75 7.29
N GLY A 277 -2.09 -8.64 8.37
CA GLY A 277 -0.64 -8.83 8.30
C GLY A 277 0.07 -8.73 9.62
N ASN A 278 1.37 -8.54 9.53
CA ASN A 278 2.25 -8.34 10.67
C ASN A 278 3.06 -7.07 10.47
N ALA A 279 3.50 -6.49 11.57
CA ALA A 279 4.42 -5.37 11.58
C ALA A 279 5.44 -5.54 12.71
N THR A 280 6.52 -4.82 12.63
CA THR A 280 7.44 -4.62 13.76
C THR A 280 7.74 -3.13 13.93
N ALA A 281 8.16 -2.73 15.10
CA ALA A 281 8.70 -1.41 15.38
C ALA A 281 9.78 -1.52 16.46
N SER A 282 10.84 -0.73 16.39
CA SER A 282 11.85 -0.64 17.44
C SER A 282 11.22 -0.06 18.72
N VAL A 283 11.61 -0.55 19.92
CA VAL A 283 11.11 -0.13 21.24
C VAL A 283 12.24 0.08 22.22
#